data_a618a65bca87fed64bd81c6e92f14290
#
_entry.id   a618a65bca87fed64bd81c6e92f14290
#
_cell.length_a   1.000
_cell.length_b   1.000
_cell.length_c   1.000
_cell.angle_alpha   90.00
_cell.angle_beta   90.00
_cell.angle_gamma   90.00
#
_symmetry.space_group_name_H-M   'P 1'
#
loop_
_entity.id
_entity.type
_entity.pdbx_description
1 polymer ?
#
loop_
_entity_poly.entity_id
_entity_poly.type
_entity_poly.pdbx_seq_one_letter_code
_entity_poly.pdbx_strand_id
1 'polypeptide(L)'
;MKRRVVITGCGVISPIGSSLQAVWDSLVARRSGVGLIQSFPSESLPAKAGAEVRDFTGHIDNFGPLSAELKKTIRKGLKVMCREIQLGVAATQLALVDASLDPSAFAPERIGVTFGSDYIMTLPEEFAAGVKACLNEAGRFEWPRWAEQGMPQVTPLWLLKYLPNMPACHVAIYNDLRGPNNSLTVREASSNLALAEAYSTIARGSAEVVLTGATGGRVHPLRTIHTAMQEELAQGDGDPVSFSRPFDRRRHGMVVGEGAATLVLEELEFARARGAKILGELVGQGASAVLAPNAVARRERSMENAMRAALRAAELSPDQVGHVHAHGLSTRHSDVEEAQAIAGVFGSRPVPVVAAKSYFGNLGAAGGMVELLTSLLALEHGHLFPTLNYEEPDPECPLAVVVDANVPSGDSVLSVNVTPQGQASAVVVRRFAA
;
A
#
# COMPACT_ATOMS: atom_id res chain seq x y z
N MET A 1 -1.24 -8.14 31.73
CA MET A 1 -0.87 -6.86 31.05
C MET A 1 -1.30 -6.97 29.59
N LYS A 2 -1.71 -5.85 28.98
CA LYS A 2 -2.01 -5.80 27.54
C LYS A 2 -0.69 -5.99 26.78
N ARG A 3 -0.62 -6.94 25.83
CA ARG A 3 0.58 -7.12 24.99
C ARG A 3 0.79 -5.88 24.12
N ARG A 4 2.03 -5.40 24.04
CA ARG A 4 2.44 -4.28 23.20
C ARG A 4 2.94 -4.83 21.86
N VAL A 5 2.66 -4.12 20.78
CA VAL A 5 2.98 -4.54 19.42
C VAL A 5 3.98 -3.55 18.82
N VAL A 6 5.15 -4.05 18.47
CA VAL A 6 6.25 -3.26 17.92
C VAL A 6 6.58 -3.65 16.50
N ILE A 7 7.14 -2.72 15.75
CA ILE A 7 7.64 -2.90 14.39
C ILE A 7 9.14 -3.12 14.47
N THR A 8 9.63 -4.24 13.93
CA THR A 8 11.03 -4.63 14.05
C THR A 8 11.75 -4.78 12.71
N GLY A 9 11.03 -4.69 11.60
CA GLY A 9 11.62 -4.69 10.27
C GLY A 9 10.65 -4.24 9.21
N CYS A 10 11.21 -3.73 8.12
CA CYS A 10 10.51 -3.18 6.97
C CYS A 10 11.11 -3.67 5.66
N GLY A 11 10.25 -3.98 4.69
CA GLY A 11 10.65 -4.26 3.33
C GLY A 11 9.77 -3.52 2.35
N VAL A 12 10.35 -2.96 1.30
CA VAL A 12 9.64 -2.12 0.33
C VAL A 12 10.11 -2.37 -1.07
N ILE A 13 9.17 -2.35 -2.00
CA ILE A 13 9.41 -2.28 -3.44
C ILE A 13 8.46 -1.21 -3.98
N SER A 14 9.02 -0.10 -4.43
CA SER A 14 8.25 1.07 -4.85
C SER A 14 8.90 1.79 -6.03
N PRO A 15 8.17 2.66 -6.72
CA PRO A 15 8.71 3.45 -7.84
C PRO A 15 9.85 4.39 -7.46
N ILE A 16 10.03 4.67 -6.17
CA ILE A 16 11.10 5.54 -5.65
C ILE A 16 12.23 4.76 -4.96
N GLY A 17 12.21 3.44 -5.03
CA GLY A 17 13.27 2.57 -4.54
C GLY A 17 12.78 1.25 -3.96
N SER A 18 13.70 0.28 -3.93
CA SER A 18 13.48 -1.08 -3.42
C SER A 18 14.34 -1.40 -2.18
N SER A 19 14.72 -0.36 -1.44
CA SER A 19 15.34 -0.44 -0.12
C SER A 19 14.96 0.79 0.71
N LEU A 20 15.02 0.70 2.03
CA LEU A 20 14.70 1.79 2.94
C LEU A 20 15.55 3.03 2.65
N GLN A 21 16.87 2.82 2.44
CA GLN A 21 17.79 3.91 2.10
C GLN A 21 17.45 4.57 0.77
N ALA A 22 17.18 3.79 -0.29
CA ALA A 22 16.84 4.35 -1.61
C ALA A 22 15.53 5.14 -1.58
N VAL A 23 14.55 4.68 -0.81
CA VAL A 23 13.29 5.40 -0.59
C VAL A 23 13.55 6.72 0.12
N TRP A 24 14.30 6.70 1.24
CA TRP A 24 14.64 7.92 1.97
C TRP A 24 15.43 8.92 1.13
N ASP A 25 16.45 8.46 0.42
CA ASP A 25 17.24 9.31 -0.49
C ASP A 25 16.38 9.95 -1.58
N SER A 26 15.36 9.24 -2.08
CA SER A 26 14.43 9.76 -3.07
C SER A 26 13.50 10.83 -2.47
N LEU A 27 13.01 10.62 -1.24
CA LEU A 27 12.18 11.59 -0.53
C LEU A 27 12.93 12.89 -0.25
N VAL A 28 14.16 12.80 0.27
CA VAL A 28 15.01 13.96 0.59
C VAL A 28 15.45 14.69 -0.69
N ALA A 29 15.80 13.93 -1.73
CA ALA A 29 16.21 14.49 -3.03
C ALA A 29 15.04 14.97 -3.89
N ARG A 30 13.80 14.86 -3.42
CA ARG A 30 12.57 15.23 -4.15
C ARG A 30 12.45 14.51 -5.51
N ARG A 31 12.88 13.25 -5.60
CA ARG A 31 12.82 12.46 -6.83
C ARG A 31 11.50 11.72 -6.93
N SER A 32 10.68 12.10 -7.92
CA SER A 32 9.44 11.41 -8.25
C SER A 32 9.71 10.12 -9.03
N GLY A 33 8.93 9.07 -8.75
CA GLY A 33 8.87 7.85 -9.55
C GLY A 33 7.79 7.88 -10.64
N VAL A 34 7.09 9.01 -10.78
CA VAL A 34 6.07 9.19 -11.82
C VAL A 34 6.72 9.48 -13.18
N GLY A 35 6.19 8.88 -14.23
CA GLY A 35 6.64 9.08 -15.61
C GLY A 35 5.62 8.55 -16.60
N LEU A 36 5.96 8.53 -17.89
CA LEU A 36 5.14 7.83 -18.87
C LEU A 36 5.18 6.32 -18.63
N ILE A 37 4.04 5.65 -18.77
CA ILE A 37 3.93 4.20 -18.69
C ILE A 37 4.70 3.56 -19.84
N GLN A 38 5.56 2.60 -19.53
CA GLN A 38 6.42 1.89 -20.47
C GLN A 38 6.14 0.38 -20.54
N SER A 39 5.49 -0.19 -19.54
CA SER A 39 5.24 -1.64 -19.44
C SER A 39 4.20 -2.15 -20.45
N PHE A 40 3.39 -1.27 -21.02
CA PHE A 40 2.42 -1.58 -22.09
C PHE A 40 2.10 -0.34 -22.93
N PRO A 41 1.59 -0.50 -24.18
CA PRO A 41 1.14 0.63 -25.00
C PRO A 41 0.00 1.38 -24.32
N SER A 42 0.23 2.65 -23.97
CA SER A 42 -0.72 3.47 -23.19
C SER A 42 -1.35 4.61 -23.98
N GLU A 43 -1.00 4.79 -25.25
CA GLU A 43 -1.42 5.94 -26.07
C GLU A 43 -2.95 6.05 -26.22
N SER A 44 -3.64 4.91 -26.27
CA SER A 44 -5.10 4.85 -26.38
C SER A 44 -5.81 4.71 -25.04
N LEU A 45 -5.07 4.65 -23.92
CA LEU A 45 -5.63 4.43 -22.61
C LEU A 45 -5.92 5.76 -21.88
N PRO A 46 -6.83 5.75 -20.90
CA PRO A 46 -7.15 6.95 -20.11
C PRO A 46 -5.96 7.49 -19.32
N ALA A 47 -5.04 6.63 -18.88
CA ALA A 47 -3.83 7.00 -18.16
C ALA A 47 -2.60 6.76 -19.04
N LYS A 48 -1.86 7.81 -19.34
CA LYS A 48 -0.55 7.76 -20.02
C LYS A 48 0.60 7.84 -19.02
N ALA A 49 0.36 8.46 -17.86
CA ALA A 49 1.32 8.59 -16.78
C ALA A 49 1.05 7.54 -15.69
N GLY A 50 2.13 7.03 -15.10
CA GLY A 50 2.09 6.08 -14.01
C GLY A 50 3.42 6.04 -13.24
N ALA A 51 3.39 5.44 -12.07
CA ALA A 51 4.57 5.20 -11.27
C ALA A 51 4.88 3.70 -11.26
N GLU A 52 5.80 3.31 -12.12
CA GLU A 52 6.22 1.93 -12.34
C GLU A 52 7.44 1.58 -11.49
N VAL A 53 7.48 0.37 -10.94
CA VAL A 53 8.69 -0.18 -10.31
C VAL A 53 9.60 -0.76 -11.40
N ARG A 54 10.46 0.08 -11.96
CA ARG A 54 11.28 -0.28 -13.13
C ARG A 54 12.41 -1.24 -12.81
N ASP A 55 12.95 -1.17 -11.58
CA ASP A 55 14.08 -2.00 -11.14
C ASP A 55 13.67 -3.44 -10.76
N PHE A 56 12.37 -3.68 -10.60
CA PHE A 56 11.84 -5.00 -10.29
C PHE A 56 11.37 -5.70 -11.56
N THR A 57 12.20 -6.61 -12.07
CA THR A 57 11.92 -7.38 -13.29
C THR A 57 11.21 -8.71 -13.03
N GLY A 58 11.01 -9.09 -11.75
CA GLY A 58 10.54 -10.41 -11.35
C GLY A 58 11.63 -11.49 -11.39
N HIS A 59 12.91 -11.12 -11.70
CA HIS A 59 14.01 -12.04 -11.57
C HIS A 59 14.26 -12.40 -10.11
N ILE A 60 14.68 -13.64 -9.84
CA ILE A 60 14.81 -14.15 -8.47
C ILE A 60 15.77 -13.31 -7.59
N ASP A 61 16.71 -12.62 -8.17
CA ASP A 61 17.64 -11.76 -7.43
C ASP A 61 16.98 -10.46 -6.93
N ASN A 62 15.81 -10.12 -7.44
CA ASN A 62 14.99 -9.00 -6.92
C ASN A 62 14.32 -9.31 -5.57
N PHE A 63 14.36 -10.59 -5.12
CA PHE A 63 13.72 -11.02 -3.87
C PHE A 63 14.67 -10.93 -2.65
N GLY A 64 15.84 -10.31 -2.81
CA GLY A 64 16.82 -10.12 -1.75
C GLY A 64 17.81 -11.28 -1.56
N PRO A 65 18.58 -11.27 -0.47
CA PRO A 65 19.60 -12.28 -0.19
C PRO A 65 18.97 -13.57 0.36
N LEU A 66 18.49 -14.42 -0.54
CA LEU A 66 17.82 -15.69 -0.20
C LEU A 66 18.81 -16.87 -0.15
N SER A 67 18.50 -17.90 0.66
CA SER A 67 19.19 -19.18 0.60
C SER A 67 19.00 -19.86 -0.77
N ALA A 68 19.91 -20.75 -1.16
CA ALA A 68 19.84 -21.45 -2.44
C ALA A 68 18.55 -22.26 -2.59
N GLU A 69 18.07 -22.86 -1.49
CA GLU A 69 16.84 -23.65 -1.47
C GLU A 69 15.60 -22.75 -1.66
N LEU A 70 15.52 -21.64 -0.93
CA LEU A 70 14.42 -20.69 -1.03
C LEU A 70 14.39 -20.04 -2.43
N LYS A 71 15.54 -19.65 -2.99
CA LYS A 71 15.65 -19.19 -4.40
C LYS A 71 15.06 -20.22 -5.38
N LYS A 72 15.38 -21.50 -5.21
CA LYS A 72 14.86 -22.57 -6.06
C LYS A 72 13.35 -22.72 -5.93
N THR A 73 12.82 -22.63 -4.71
CA THR A 73 11.39 -22.77 -4.41
C THR A 73 10.60 -21.59 -4.97
N ILE A 74 11.01 -20.36 -4.70
CA ILE A 74 10.35 -19.16 -5.24
C ILE A 74 10.40 -19.16 -6.76
N ARG A 75 11.56 -19.48 -7.39
CA ARG A 75 11.69 -19.55 -8.85
C ARG A 75 10.67 -20.51 -9.49
N LYS A 76 10.40 -21.65 -8.85
CA LYS A 76 9.37 -22.59 -9.32
C LYS A 76 7.98 -22.00 -9.21
N GLY A 77 7.72 -21.18 -8.18
CA GLY A 77 6.44 -20.53 -7.95
C GLY A 77 6.16 -19.33 -8.86
N LEU A 78 7.17 -18.68 -9.45
CA LEU A 78 7.00 -17.49 -10.28
C LEU A 78 5.97 -17.67 -11.41
N LYS A 79 5.85 -18.86 -11.97
CA LYS A 79 4.88 -19.19 -13.04
C LYS A 79 3.41 -19.07 -12.62
N VAL A 80 3.12 -19.07 -11.32
CA VAL A 80 1.78 -18.92 -10.74
C VAL A 80 1.64 -17.65 -9.89
N MET A 81 2.51 -16.66 -10.11
CA MET A 81 2.46 -15.35 -9.49
C MET A 81 2.30 -14.26 -10.54
N CYS A 82 1.29 -13.43 -10.42
CA CYS A 82 1.25 -12.15 -11.13
C CYS A 82 2.22 -11.15 -10.48
N ARG A 83 2.35 -9.99 -11.08
CA ARG A 83 3.29 -8.96 -10.62
C ARG A 83 3.03 -8.53 -9.18
N GLU A 84 1.77 -8.31 -8.78
CA GLU A 84 1.42 -7.92 -7.41
C GLU A 84 1.85 -8.98 -6.39
N ILE A 85 1.69 -10.27 -6.71
CA ILE A 85 2.14 -11.35 -5.82
C ILE A 85 3.67 -11.34 -5.71
N GLN A 86 4.39 -11.16 -6.83
CA GLN A 86 5.85 -11.10 -6.83
C GLN A 86 6.37 -9.94 -5.99
N LEU A 87 5.79 -8.73 -6.15
CA LEU A 87 6.14 -7.55 -5.36
C LEU A 87 5.92 -7.78 -3.85
N GLY A 88 4.76 -8.35 -3.48
CA GLY A 88 4.43 -8.65 -2.08
C GLY A 88 5.36 -9.69 -1.44
N VAL A 89 5.66 -10.78 -2.15
CA VAL A 89 6.60 -11.80 -1.68
C VAL A 89 8.01 -11.21 -1.52
N ALA A 90 8.47 -10.46 -2.51
CA ALA A 90 9.80 -9.84 -2.45
C ALA A 90 9.93 -8.82 -1.30
N ALA A 91 8.94 -7.95 -1.13
CA ALA A 91 8.90 -7.01 -0.01
C ALA A 91 8.94 -7.72 1.35
N THR A 92 8.28 -8.89 1.45
CA THR A 92 8.30 -9.69 2.70
C THR A 92 9.67 -10.30 2.96
N GLN A 93 10.35 -10.83 1.93
CA GLN A 93 11.70 -11.35 2.11
C GLN A 93 12.68 -10.26 2.54
N LEU A 94 12.56 -9.05 1.97
CA LEU A 94 13.34 -7.89 2.40
C LEU A 94 13.05 -7.49 3.85
N ALA A 95 11.78 -7.53 4.28
CA ALA A 95 11.40 -7.23 5.66
C ALA A 95 11.99 -8.23 6.68
N LEU A 96 12.02 -9.51 6.34
CA LEU A 96 12.65 -10.54 7.18
C LEU A 96 14.16 -10.31 7.34
N VAL A 97 14.82 -9.90 6.26
CA VAL A 97 16.25 -9.55 6.30
C VAL A 97 16.49 -8.32 7.19
N ASP A 98 15.71 -7.26 7.02
CA ASP A 98 15.83 -6.03 7.80
C ASP A 98 15.57 -6.28 9.29
N ALA A 99 14.55 -7.10 9.61
CA ALA A 99 14.24 -7.54 10.97
C ALA A 99 15.31 -8.48 11.58
N SER A 100 16.26 -9.00 10.79
CA SER A 100 17.13 -10.10 11.18
C SER A 100 16.33 -11.26 11.81
N LEU A 101 15.18 -11.58 11.19
CA LEU A 101 14.27 -12.63 11.66
C LEU A 101 14.37 -13.86 10.74
N ASP A 102 14.83 -14.97 11.31
CA ASP A 102 14.74 -16.28 10.67
C ASP A 102 13.49 -17.00 11.21
N PRO A 103 12.41 -17.14 10.41
CA PRO A 103 11.20 -17.82 10.86
C PRO A 103 11.43 -19.25 11.31
N SER A 104 12.41 -19.96 10.74
CA SER A 104 12.69 -21.37 11.06
C SER A 104 13.24 -21.58 12.48
N ALA A 105 13.68 -20.51 13.15
CA ALA A 105 14.16 -20.57 14.53
C ALA A 105 13.01 -20.62 15.57
N PHE A 106 11.75 -20.51 15.14
CA PHE A 106 10.61 -20.40 16.02
C PHE A 106 9.51 -21.41 15.65
N ALA A 107 8.56 -21.63 16.56
CA ALA A 107 7.40 -22.47 16.28
C ALA A 107 6.56 -21.86 15.14
N PRO A 108 6.37 -22.55 14.02
CA PRO A 108 5.71 -22.00 12.84
C PRO A 108 4.25 -21.58 13.09
N GLU A 109 3.57 -22.19 14.06
CA GLU A 109 2.21 -21.85 14.47
C GLU A 109 2.10 -20.50 15.20
N ARG A 110 3.23 -19.96 15.65
CA ARG A 110 3.31 -18.67 16.36
C ARG A 110 3.66 -17.49 15.46
N ILE A 111 3.89 -17.75 14.17
CA ILE A 111 4.16 -16.71 13.17
C ILE A 111 3.01 -16.66 12.17
N GLY A 112 2.29 -15.53 12.16
CA GLY A 112 1.15 -15.30 11.28
C GLY A 112 1.50 -14.44 10.06
N VAL A 113 0.54 -14.35 9.14
CA VAL A 113 0.59 -13.48 7.95
C VAL A 113 -0.73 -12.74 7.83
N THR A 114 -0.68 -11.43 7.63
CA THR A 114 -1.86 -10.64 7.28
C THR A 114 -1.52 -9.72 6.13
N PHE A 115 -2.22 -9.84 5.02
CA PHE A 115 -1.86 -9.12 3.80
C PHE A 115 -3.02 -8.32 3.24
N GLY A 116 -2.77 -7.02 2.99
CA GLY A 116 -3.66 -6.16 2.24
C GLY A 116 -3.48 -6.37 0.74
N SER A 117 -4.57 -6.55 0.03
CA SER A 117 -4.56 -6.75 -1.42
C SER A 117 -5.70 -5.95 -2.08
N ASP A 118 -5.60 -5.81 -3.37
CA ASP A 118 -6.69 -5.29 -4.18
C ASP A 118 -7.29 -6.44 -5.01
N TYR A 119 -8.38 -6.19 -5.75
CA TYR A 119 -8.75 -7.14 -6.80
C TYR A 119 -7.65 -7.15 -7.86
N ILE A 120 -7.19 -8.32 -8.24
CA ILE A 120 -6.12 -8.50 -9.22
C ILE A 120 -6.75 -8.83 -10.57
N MET A 121 -6.45 -8.03 -11.60
CA MET A 121 -7.00 -8.23 -12.93
C MET A 121 -6.09 -9.13 -13.76
N THR A 122 -6.70 -10.05 -14.51
CA THR A 122 -5.99 -10.90 -15.47
C THR A 122 -5.47 -10.07 -16.63
N LEU A 123 -4.22 -10.30 -17.03
CA LEU A 123 -3.66 -9.68 -18.22
C LEU A 123 -4.44 -10.14 -19.47
N PRO A 124 -4.73 -9.26 -20.44
CA PRO A 124 -5.45 -9.62 -21.67
C PRO A 124 -4.82 -10.79 -22.43
N GLU A 125 -3.51 -10.92 -22.37
CA GLU A 125 -2.72 -11.96 -23.06
C GLU A 125 -3.07 -13.38 -22.57
N GLU A 126 -3.48 -13.54 -21.32
CA GLU A 126 -3.86 -14.85 -20.74
C GLU A 126 -5.10 -15.45 -21.46
N PHE A 127 -5.96 -14.61 -21.99
CA PHE A 127 -7.17 -15.02 -22.70
C PHE A 127 -7.12 -14.83 -24.22
N ALA A 128 -6.09 -14.19 -24.75
CA ALA A 128 -6.03 -13.80 -26.15
C ALA A 128 -6.18 -14.98 -27.11
N ALA A 129 -5.53 -16.11 -26.83
CA ALA A 129 -5.65 -17.33 -27.67
C ALA A 129 -7.06 -17.92 -27.62
N GLY A 130 -7.67 -18.00 -26.44
CA GLY A 130 -9.03 -18.46 -26.24
C GLY A 130 -10.07 -17.57 -26.93
N VAL A 131 -9.92 -16.26 -26.80
CA VAL A 131 -10.79 -15.30 -27.48
C VAL A 131 -10.68 -15.46 -29.01
N LYS A 132 -9.46 -15.54 -29.55
CA LYS A 132 -9.22 -15.74 -30.99
C LYS A 132 -9.86 -17.02 -31.49
N ALA A 133 -9.80 -18.13 -30.76
CA ALA A 133 -10.43 -19.40 -31.13
C ALA A 133 -11.97 -19.32 -31.22
N CYS A 134 -12.57 -18.34 -30.53
CA CYS A 134 -14.02 -18.13 -30.48
C CYS A 134 -14.52 -17.04 -31.45
N LEU A 135 -13.65 -16.47 -32.30
CA LEU A 135 -14.08 -15.48 -33.29
C LEU A 135 -14.68 -16.20 -34.50
N ASN A 136 -15.77 -15.64 -35.05
CA ASN A 136 -16.32 -16.06 -36.36
C ASN A 136 -15.60 -15.34 -37.51
N GLU A 137 -16.01 -15.65 -38.75
CA GLU A 137 -15.43 -15.06 -39.97
C GLU A 137 -15.55 -13.52 -40.04
N ALA A 138 -16.54 -12.95 -39.35
CA ALA A 138 -16.73 -11.51 -39.25
C ALA A 138 -15.94 -10.89 -38.07
N GLY A 139 -15.08 -11.66 -37.39
CA GLY A 139 -14.28 -11.19 -36.26
C GLY A 139 -15.09 -10.94 -34.98
N ARG A 140 -16.30 -11.48 -34.86
CA ARG A 140 -17.17 -11.36 -33.70
C ARG A 140 -17.00 -12.56 -32.79
N PHE A 141 -16.92 -12.27 -31.45
CA PHE A 141 -16.79 -13.31 -30.41
C PHE A 141 -18.12 -14.07 -30.26
N GLU A 142 -18.04 -15.41 -30.22
CA GLU A 142 -19.17 -16.33 -30.09
C GLU A 142 -19.09 -17.10 -28.75
N TRP A 143 -19.87 -16.71 -27.78
CA TRP A 143 -19.93 -17.33 -26.45
C TRP A 143 -20.14 -18.85 -26.44
N PRO A 144 -21.01 -19.44 -27.29
CA PRO A 144 -21.21 -20.89 -27.32
C PRO A 144 -19.95 -21.69 -27.61
N ARG A 145 -18.97 -21.08 -28.27
CA ARG A 145 -17.69 -21.76 -28.62
C ARG A 145 -16.70 -21.76 -27.41
N TRP A 146 -16.93 -20.91 -26.39
CA TRP A 146 -15.95 -20.71 -25.34
C TRP A 146 -15.59 -22.00 -24.60
N ALA A 147 -16.57 -22.80 -24.17
CA ALA A 147 -16.34 -24.02 -23.43
C ALA A 147 -15.45 -25.05 -24.16
N GLU A 148 -15.69 -25.21 -25.46
CA GLU A 148 -15.02 -26.24 -26.29
C GLU A 148 -13.75 -25.75 -26.98
N GLN A 149 -13.70 -24.48 -27.36
CA GLN A 149 -12.61 -23.94 -28.18
C GLN A 149 -11.74 -22.92 -27.42
N GLY A 150 -12.33 -22.08 -26.57
CA GLY A 150 -11.66 -21.02 -25.83
C GLY A 150 -10.98 -21.51 -24.57
N MET A 151 -11.71 -22.18 -23.67
CA MET A 151 -11.18 -22.65 -22.40
C MET A 151 -9.94 -23.55 -22.51
N PRO A 152 -9.84 -24.50 -23.46
CA PRO A 152 -8.65 -25.30 -23.63
C PRO A 152 -7.37 -24.52 -23.95
N GLN A 153 -7.50 -23.27 -24.41
CA GLN A 153 -6.37 -22.37 -24.71
C GLN A 153 -5.90 -21.60 -23.48
N VAL A 154 -6.68 -21.58 -22.39
CA VAL A 154 -6.32 -20.87 -21.14
C VAL A 154 -5.47 -21.79 -20.28
N THR A 155 -4.40 -21.24 -19.68
CA THR A 155 -3.54 -21.98 -18.74
C THR A 155 -4.38 -22.54 -17.60
N PRO A 156 -4.38 -23.86 -17.29
CA PRO A 156 -5.27 -24.45 -16.29
C PRO A 156 -5.21 -23.81 -14.90
N LEU A 157 -4.05 -23.29 -14.50
CA LEU A 157 -3.83 -22.68 -13.18
C LEU A 157 -3.81 -21.13 -13.24
N TRP A 158 -4.33 -20.53 -14.32
CA TRP A 158 -4.31 -19.07 -14.49
C TRP A 158 -4.93 -18.33 -13.30
N LEU A 159 -6.01 -18.88 -12.72
CA LEU A 159 -6.72 -18.22 -11.61
C LEU A 159 -5.81 -18.02 -10.39
N LEU A 160 -4.88 -18.94 -10.10
CA LEU A 160 -3.96 -18.81 -8.97
C LEU A 160 -3.08 -17.57 -9.07
N LYS A 161 -2.81 -17.07 -10.29
CA LYS A 161 -2.04 -15.84 -10.47
C LYS A 161 -2.80 -14.57 -10.03
N TYR A 162 -4.13 -14.63 -9.91
CA TYR A 162 -4.97 -13.45 -9.83
C TYR A 162 -5.93 -13.44 -8.63
N LEU A 163 -5.74 -14.38 -7.70
CA LEU A 163 -6.51 -14.38 -6.45
C LEU A 163 -5.90 -13.42 -5.42
N PRO A 164 -6.69 -12.53 -4.81
CA PRO A 164 -6.17 -11.51 -3.90
C PRO A 164 -5.58 -12.05 -2.59
N ASN A 165 -5.87 -13.31 -2.22
CA ASN A 165 -5.27 -13.97 -1.06
C ASN A 165 -3.90 -14.61 -1.34
N MET A 166 -3.50 -14.74 -2.60
CA MET A 166 -2.26 -15.43 -2.97
C MET A 166 -0.98 -14.77 -2.45
N PRO A 167 -0.86 -13.44 -2.32
CA PRO A 167 0.29 -12.85 -1.64
C PRO A 167 0.52 -13.45 -0.24
N ALA A 168 -0.51 -13.50 0.60
CA ALA A 168 -0.44 -14.10 1.95
C ALA A 168 -0.12 -15.59 1.89
N CYS A 169 -0.72 -16.34 0.96
CA CYS A 169 -0.48 -17.77 0.80
C CYS A 169 0.97 -18.06 0.40
N HIS A 170 1.51 -17.36 -0.59
CA HIS A 170 2.91 -17.55 -1.03
C HIS A 170 3.91 -17.18 0.07
N VAL A 171 3.67 -16.08 0.79
CA VAL A 171 4.50 -15.68 1.94
C VAL A 171 4.52 -16.81 2.99
N ALA A 172 3.35 -17.35 3.34
CA ALA A 172 3.25 -18.42 4.32
C ALA A 172 3.94 -19.71 3.85
N ILE A 173 3.73 -20.12 2.59
CA ILE A 173 4.32 -21.35 2.02
C ILE A 173 5.85 -21.26 1.97
N TYR A 174 6.41 -20.12 1.55
CA TYR A 174 7.86 -20.01 1.37
C TYR A 174 8.62 -19.91 2.69
N ASN A 175 7.98 -19.47 3.76
CA ASN A 175 8.59 -19.30 5.07
C ASN A 175 8.07 -20.27 6.11
N ASP A 176 7.29 -21.29 5.71
CA ASP A 176 6.63 -22.30 6.57
C ASP A 176 5.87 -21.68 7.77
N LEU A 177 5.07 -20.64 7.51
CA LEU A 177 4.30 -19.95 8.54
C LEU A 177 2.92 -20.61 8.68
N ARG A 178 2.61 -21.11 9.87
CA ARG A 178 1.40 -21.89 10.15
C ARG A 178 0.48 -21.22 11.17
N GLY A 179 0.82 -20.03 11.63
CA GLY A 179 0.00 -19.20 12.48
C GLY A 179 -1.21 -18.61 11.74
N PRO A 180 -1.94 -17.67 12.37
CA PRO A 180 -3.09 -17.01 11.77
C PRO A 180 -2.73 -16.39 10.42
N ASN A 181 -3.54 -16.69 9.38
CA ASN A 181 -3.32 -16.18 8.02
C ASN A 181 -4.61 -15.54 7.51
N ASN A 182 -4.53 -14.29 7.09
CA ASN A 182 -5.67 -13.56 6.56
C ASN A 182 -5.27 -12.64 5.40
N SER A 183 -6.22 -12.39 4.49
CA SER A 183 -6.10 -11.44 3.40
C SER A 183 -7.27 -10.47 3.41
N LEU A 184 -6.97 -9.18 3.35
CA LEU A 184 -7.94 -8.09 3.42
C LEU A 184 -7.99 -7.37 2.07
N THR A 185 -9.14 -7.46 1.39
CA THR A 185 -9.33 -6.91 0.04
C THR A 185 -10.32 -5.75 0.10
N VAL A 186 -9.82 -4.59 0.52
CA VAL A 186 -10.58 -3.35 0.71
C VAL A 186 -9.83 -2.17 0.06
N ARG A 187 -9.27 -2.37 -1.12
CA ARG A 187 -8.57 -1.33 -1.91
C ARG A 187 -7.55 -0.56 -1.03
N GLU A 188 -7.58 0.77 -1.08
CA GLU A 188 -6.65 1.66 -0.36
C GLU A 188 -6.72 1.51 1.17
N ALA A 189 -7.84 1.08 1.72
CA ALA A 189 -7.99 0.87 3.16
C ALA A 189 -7.31 -0.41 3.66
N SER A 190 -6.93 -1.33 2.75
CA SER A 190 -6.41 -2.67 3.09
C SER A 190 -5.16 -2.66 3.95
N SER A 191 -4.21 -1.74 3.69
CA SER A 191 -2.95 -1.64 4.44
C SER A 191 -3.17 -1.43 5.93
N ASN A 192 -3.91 -0.40 6.30
CA ASN A 192 -4.18 -0.08 7.71
C ASN A 192 -5.07 -1.13 8.38
N LEU A 193 -5.98 -1.77 7.61
CA LEU A 193 -6.81 -2.87 8.13
C LEU A 193 -5.96 -4.13 8.35
N ALA A 194 -4.97 -4.42 7.50
CA ALA A 194 -4.04 -5.53 7.70
C ALA A 194 -3.19 -5.32 8.96
N LEU A 195 -2.71 -4.09 9.19
CA LEU A 195 -2.02 -3.71 10.42
C LEU A 195 -2.92 -3.87 11.67
N ALA A 196 -4.17 -3.46 11.56
CA ALA A 196 -5.15 -3.59 12.64
C ALA A 196 -5.43 -5.05 13.01
N GLU A 197 -5.57 -5.94 12.02
CA GLU A 197 -5.77 -7.37 12.25
C GLU A 197 -4.49 -8.02 12.83
N ALA A 198 -3.31 -7.66 12.31
CA ALA A 198 -2.04 -8.15 12.84
C ALA A 198 -1.84 -7.71 14.30
N TYR A 199 -2.12 -6.43 14.60
CA TYR A 199 -2.13 -5.92 15.97
C TYR A 199 -3.05 -6.74 16.89
N SER A 200 -4.29 -6.96 16.46
CA SER A 200 -5.28 -7.70 17.23
C SER A 200 -4.85 -9.15 17.44
N THR A 201 -4.23 -9.77 16.45
CA THR A 201 -3.71 -11.13 16.50
C THR A 201 -2.61 -11.29 17.55
N ILE A 202 -1.65 -10.37 17.61
CA ILE A 202 -0.58 -10.37 18.60
C ILE A 202 -1.13 -9.98 19.98
N ALA A 203 -1.97 -8.95 20.08
CA ALA A 203 -2.50 -8.44 21.34
C ALA A 203 -3.33 -9.49 22.10
N ARG A 204 -4.08 -10.36 21.38
CA ARG A 204 -4.83 -11.49 21.98
C ARG A 204 -4.00 -12.75 22.21
N GLY A 205 -2.70 -12.76 21.84
CA GLY A 205 -1.77 -13.86 22.08
C GLY A 205 -1.91 -15.04 21.09
N SER A 206 -2.52 -14.82 19.92
CA SER A 206 -2.65 -15.86 18.89
C SER A 206 -1.36 -16.06 18.10
N ALA A 207 -0.46 -15.07 18.08
CA ALA A 207 0.88 -15.13 17.51
C ALA A 207 1.83 -14.24 18.31
N GLU A 208 3.13 -14.50 18.24
CA GLU A 208 4.20 -13.59 18.68
C GLU A 208 4.65 -12.67 17.58
N VAL A 209 4.62 -13.14 16.32
CA VAL A 209 5.07 -12.42 15.14
C VAL A 209 3.97 -12.45 14.08
N VAL A 210 3.74 -11.35 13.39
CA VAL A 210 2.90 -11.31 12.20
C VAL A 210 3.62 -10.54 11.11
N LEU A 211 3.85 -11.21 9.96
CA LEU A 211 4.30 -10.53 8.74
C LEU A 211 3.08 -9.85 8.13
N THR A 212 3.02 -8.53 8.24
CA THR A 212 1.91 -7.75 7.71
C THR A 212 2.36 -6.91 6.55
N GLY A 213 1.77 -7.12 5.39
CA GLY A 213 2.13 -6.42 4.18
C GLY A 213 0.92 -5.98 3.38
N ALA A 214 1.21 -5.24 2.32
CA ALA A 214 0.21 -4.95 1.29
C ALA A 214 0.88 -4.83 -0.07
N THR A 215 0.17 -5.24 -1.11
CA THR A 215 0.61 -5.15 -2.50
C THR A 215 -0.50 -4.58 -3.37
N GLY A 216 -0.11 -3.85 -4.42
CA GLY A 216 -1.05 -3.29 -5.37
C GLY A 216 -0.38 -2.95 -6.70
N GLY A 217 -1.12 -3.12 -7.78
CA GLY A 217 -0.69 -2.85 -9.13
C GLY A 217 -1.80 -2.16 -9.92
N ARG A 218 -1.77 -0.83 -9.99
CA ARG A 218 -2.71 -0.05 -10.81
C ARG A 218 -2.17 0.25 -12.20
N VAL A 219 -0.88 0.00 -12.43
CA VAL A 219 -0.24 0.09 -13.75
C VAL A 219 -0.53 -1.20 -14.52
N HIS A 220 -1.71 -1.26 -15.13
CA HIS A 220 -2.24 -2.43 -15.83
C HIS A 220 -3.25 -1.98 -16.89
N PRO A 221 -3.24 -2.49 -18.14
CA PRO A 221 -4.06 -1.97 -19.23
C PRO A 221 -5.56 -1.94 -18.91
N LEU A 222 -6.13 -3.04 -18.42
CA LEU A 222 -7.55 -3.10 -18.06
C LEU A 222 -7.87 -2.32 -16.78
N ARG A 223 -6.93 -2.25 -15.85
CA ARG A 223 -7.15 -1.56 -14.58
C ARG A 223 -7.14 -0.04 -14.73
N THR A 224 -6.33 0.52 -15.61
CA THR A 224 -6.37 1.94 -15.91
C THR A 224 -7.73 2.36 -16.48
N ILE A 225 -8.33 1.53 -17.35
CA ILE A 225 -9.69 1.75 -17.89
C ILE A 225 -10.71 1.70 -16.74
N HIS A 226 -10.67 0.64 -15.91
CA HIS A 226 -11.60 0.48 -14.81
C HIS A 226 -11.48 1.62 -13.79
N THR A 227 -10.25 2.06 -13.50
CA THR A 227 -10.00 3.20 -12.61
C THR A 227 -10.59 4.50 -13.19
N ALA A 228 -10.40 4.76 -14.48
CA ALA A 228 -10.96 5.94 -15.14
C ALA A 228 -12.51 5.99 -15.14
N MET A 229 -13.17 4.85 -15.04
CA MET A 229 -14.63 4.77 -14.92
C MET A 229 -15.13 5.13 -13.51
N GLN A 230 -14.28 5.11 -12.50
CA GLN A 230 -14.65 5.30 -11.10
C GLN A 230 -14.03 6.55 -10.47
N GLU A 231 -12.90 7.00 -10.97
CA GLU A 231 -12.06 8.01 -10.33
C GLU A 231 -11.47 8.98 -11.36
N GLU A 232 -11.12 10.18 -10.92
CA GLU A 232 -10.49 11.20 -11.73
C GLU A 232 -9.00 10.89 -11.90
N LEU A 233 -8.57 10.58 -13.14
CA LEU A 233 -7.16 10.38 -13.49
C LEU A 233 -6.54 11.67 -14.00
N ALA A 234 -5.29 11.91 -13.61
CA ALA A 234 -4.50 13.02 -14.14
C ALA A 234 -4.24 12.82 -15.64
N GLN A 235 -4.53 13.83 -16.43
CA GLN A 235 -4.39 13.85 -17.88
C GLN A 235 -3.80 15.20 -18.34
N GLY A 236 -3.17 15.21 -19.49
CA GLY A 236 -2.62 16.42 -20.09
C GLY A 236 -1.31 16.14 -20.81
N ASP A 237 -0.79 17.19 -21.47
CA ASP A 237 0.46 17.15 -22.24
C ASP A 237 1.66 17.72 -21.45
N GLY A 238 1.49 17.95 -20.13
CA GLY A 238 2.53 18.41 -19.23
C GLY A 238 3.56 17.35 -18.86
N ASP A 239 4.58 17.74 -18.08
CA ASP A 239 5.53 16.80 -17.51
C ASP A 239 4.82 15.86 -16.52
N PRO A 240 4.79 14.54 -16.77
CA PRO A 240 4.14 13.58 -15.90
C PRO A 240 4.56 13.65 -14.42
N VAL A 241 5.82 14.04 -14.15
CA VAL A 241 6.36 14.22 -12.79
C VAL A 241 5.53 15.20 -11.98
N SER A 242 4.91 16.20 -12.65
CA SER A 242 4.09 17.22 -12.00
C SER A 242 2.63 16.85 -11.79
N PHE A 243 2.17 15.67 -12.23
CA PHE A 243 0.75 15.33 -12.23
C PHE A 243 0.20 14.95 -10.85
N SER A 244 0.99 14.26 -10.02
CA SER A 244 0.58 13.96 -8.66
C SER A 244 0.89 15.15 -7.74
N ARG A 245 -0.14 15.91 -7.38
CA ARG A 245 -0.04 17.15 -6.59
C ARG A 245 -1.12 17.25 -5.51
N PRO A 246 -1.05 16.42 -4.46
CA PRO A 246 -2.04 16.40 -3.39
C PRO A 246 -2.24 17.78 -2.77
N PHE A 247 -3.49 18.18 -2.60
CA PHE A 247 -3.95 19.44 -1.98
C PHE A 247 -3.57 20.73 -2.72
N ASP A 248 -2.80 20.66 -3.82
CA ASP A 248 -2.50 21.83 -4.65
C ASP A 248 -3.75 22.29 -5.42
N ARG A 249 -3.95 23.58 -5.57
CA ARG A 249 -5.11 24.16 -6.26
C ARG A 249 -5.23 23.69 -7.72
N ARG A 250 -4.12 23.38 -8.37
CA ARG A 250 -4.05 22.93 -9.77
C ARG A 250 -4.18 21.41 -9.93
N ARG A 251 -4.48 20.68 -8.84
CA ARG A 251 -4.69 19.22 -8.94
C ARG A 251 -5.81 18.90 -9.91
N HIS A 252 -5.64 17.84 -10.67
CA HIS A 252 -6.58 17.48 -11.73
C HIS A 252 -6.74 15.98 -11.92
N GLY A 253 -6.49 15.20 -10.87
CA GLY A 253 -6.67 13.76 -10.86
C GLY A 253 -5.47 13.02 -10.28
N MET A 254 -5.66 11.74 -9.99
CA MET A 254 -4.61 10.88 -9.46
C MET A 254 -3.74 10.28 -10.55
N VAL A 255 -2.51 9.92 -10.18
CA VAL A 255 -1.61 9.10 -10.97
C VAL A 255 -1.68 7.65 -10.47
N VAL A 256 -1.78 6.68 -11.38
CA VAL A 256 -1.73 5.25 -11.04
C VAL A 256 -0.31 4.80 -10.73
N GLY A 257 -0.15 3.84 -9.82
CA GLY A 257 1.16 3.31 -9.48
C GLY A 257 1.10 1.84 -9.08
N GLU A 258 2.25 1.23 -8.84
CA GLU A 258 2.40 -0.14 -8.34
C GLU A 258 3.46 -0.21 -7.24
N GLY A 259 3.36 -1.22 -6.38
CA GLY A 259 4.35 -1.44 -5.32
C GLY A 259 3.87 -2.40 -4.25
N ALA A 260 4.73 -2.64 -3.28
CA ALA A 260 4.43 -3.42 -2.09
C ALA A 260 5.31 -2.97 -0.92
N ALA A 261 4.80 -3.11 0.29
CA ALA A 261 5.62 -3.06 1.49
C ALA A 261 5.13 -4.07 2.52
N THR A 262 6.05 -4.51 3.37
CA THR A 262 5.79 -5.42 4.48
C THR A 262 6.47 -4.91 5.74
N LEU A 263 5.77 -4.99 6.86
CA LEU A 263 6.29 -4.74 8.20
C LEU A 263 6.30 -6.05 8.98
N VAL A 264 7.34 -6.26 9.77
CA VAL A 264 7.40 -7.32 10.78
C VAL A 264 6.85 -6.76 12.08
N LEU A 265 5.70 -7.24 12.52
CA LEU A 265 5.12 -6.90 13.81
C LEU A 265 5.43 -7.99 14.82
N GLU A 266 5.86 -7.59 16.02
CA GLU A 266 6.20 -8.52 17.09
C GLU A 266 5.59 -8.08 18.43
N GLU A 267 5.31 -9.07 19.27
CA GLU A 267 5.07 -8.81 20.69
C GLU A 267 6.35 -8.24 21.33
N LEU A 268 6.23 -7.20 22.14
CA LEU A 268 7.38 -6.44 22.67
C LEU A 268 8.40 -7.31 23.40
N GLU A 269 7.95 -8.18 24.31
CA GLU A 269 8.88 -8.98 25.12
C GLU A 269 9.54 -10.08 24.29
N PHE A 270 8.84 -10.60 23.26
CA PHE A 270 9.43 -11.50 22.27
C PHE A 270 10.51 -10.78 21.47
N ALA A 271 10.24 -9.57 20.97
CA ALA A 271 11.20 -8.76 20.22
C ALA A 271 12.45 -8.44 21.08
N ARG A 272 12.26 -8.06 22.35
CA ARG A 272 13.35 -7.81 23.30
C ARG A 272 14.19 -9.05 23.58
N ALA A 273 13.54 -10.20 23.78
CA ALA A 273 14.22 -11.47 24.09
C ALA A 273 15.17 -11.91 22.97
N ARG A 274 14.83 -11.62 21.69
CA ARG A 274 15.72 -11.90 20.56
C ARG A 274 16.68 -10.76 20.19
N GLY A 275 16.64 -9.63 20.91
CA GLY A 275 17.51 -8.46 20.66
C GLY A 275 17.14 -7.67 19.40
N ALA A 276 15.86 -7.65 19.01
CA ALA A 276 15.41 -6.94 17.82
C ALA A 276 15.61 -5.43 17.92
N LYS A 277 15.98 -4.78 16.81
CA LYS A 277 15.86 -3.32 16.66
C LYS A 277 14.36 -2.99 16.57
N ILE A 278 13.90 -2.07 17.42
CA ILE A 278 12.51 -1.61 17.39
C ILE A 278 12.43 -0.28 16.66
N LEU A 279 11.69 -0.24 15.56
CA LEU A 279 11.53 0.92 14.68
C LEU A 279 10.39 1.85 15.14
N GLY A 280 9.37 1.27 15.79
CA GLY A 280 8.21 1.99 16.28
C GLY A 280 7.24 1.07 17.00
N GLU A 281 6.21 1.63 17.61
CA GLU A 281 5.14 0.91 18.28
C GLU A 281 3.79 1.24 17.64
N LEU A 282 3.05 0.23 17.21
CA LEU A 282 1.68 0.38 16.72
C LEU A 282 0.74 0.49 17.94
N VAL A 283 0.20 1.68 18.16
CA VAL A 283 -0.54 1.98 19.42
C VAL A 283 -2.03 2.21 19.20
N GLY A 284 -2.45 2.55 17.98
CA GLY A 284 -3.86 2.84 17.69
C GLY A 284 -4.29 2.39 16.32
N GLN A 285 -5.58 2.09 16.21
CA GLN A 285 -6.22 1.67 14.99
C GLN A 285 -7.69 2.11 14.97
N GLY A 286 -8.20 2.41 13.79
CA GLY A 286 -9.60 2.78 13.60
C GLY A 286 -10.07 2.53 12.18
N ALA A 287 -11.33 2.17 12.04
CA ALA A 287 -11.97 2.01 10.74
C ALA A 287 -13.41 2.53 10.80
N SER A 288 -13.89 3.03 9.68
CA SER A 288 -15.26 3.51 9.56
C SER A 288 -15.72 3.47 8.10
N ALA A 289 -17.01 3.23 7.91
CA ALA A 289 -17.69 3.43 6.63
C ALA A 289 -19.04 4.11 6.90
N VAL A 290 -19.25 5.26 6.27
CA VAL A 290 -20.46 6.06 6.43
C VAL A 290 -21.10 6.31 5.07
N LEU A 291 -22.37 5.99 4.97
CA LEU A 291 -23.19 6.25 3.80
C LEU A 291 -24.30 7.26 4.16
N ALA A 292 -24.61 8.14 3.25
CA ALA A 292 -25.84 8.94 3.30
C ALA A 292 -27.07 8.06 2.99
N PRO A 293 -28.31 8.52 3.28
CA PRO A 293 -29.54 7.74 3.02
C PRO A 293 -29.72 7.31 1.55
N ASN A 294 -29.14 8.04 0.60
CA ASN A 294 -29.13 7.71 -0.83
C ASN A 294 -27.95 6.79 -1.25
N ALA A 295 -27.31 6.10 -0.29
CA ALA A 295 -26.16 5.23 -0.47
C ALA A 295 -24.88 5.91 -1.03
N VAL A 296 -24.82 7.25 -1.01
CA VAL A 296 -23.60 7.99 -1.35
C VAL A 296 -22.61 7.94 -0.18
N ALA A 297 -21.36 7.67 -0.48
CA ALA A 297 -20.29 7.62 0.52
C ALA A 297 -20.03 9.01 1.13
N ARG A 298 -19.92 9.06 2.46
CA ARG A 298 -19.52 10.25 3.24
C ARG A 298 -18.07 10.08 3.68
N ARG A 299 -17.13 10.24 2.71
CA ARG A 299 -15.71 9.95 2.93
C ARG A 299 -15.11 10.82 4.00
N GLU A 300 -15.46 12.11 4.05
CA GLU A 300 -15.01 13.04 5.09
C GLU A 300 -15.37 12.54 6.50
N ARG A 301 -16.60 12.03 6.65
CA ARG A 301 -17.08 11.52 7.94
C ARG A 301 -16.44 10.16 8.29
N SER A 302 -16.26 9.32 7.28
CA SER A 302 -15.58 8.02 7.47
C SER A 302 -14.14 8.22 7.93
N MET A 303 -13.38 9.12 7.30
CA MET A 303 -12.00 9.43 7.69
C MET A 303 -11.93 10.07 9.08
N GLU A 304 -12.77 11.05 9.38
CA GLU A 304 -12.84 11.66 10.70
C GLU A 304 -13.10 10.62 11.79
N ASN A 305 -14.08 9.74 11.58
CA ASN A 305 -14.40 8.67 12.53
C ASN A 305 -13.25 7.68 12.71
N ALA A 306 -12.60 7.26 11.61
CA ALA A 306 -11.46 6.35 11.65
C ALA A 306 -10.27 6.96 12.41
N MET A 307 -9.91 8.21 12.12
CA MET A 307 -8.84 8.94 12.83
C MET A 307 -9.15 9.09 14.33
N ARG A 308 -10.37 9.52 14.68
CA ARG A 308 -10.78 9.63 16.09
C ARG A 308 -10.77 8.28 16.81
N ALA A 309 -11.17 7.20 16.13
CA ALA A 309 -11.12 5.85 16.69
C ALA A 309 -9.66 5.41 16.93
N ALA A 310 -8.76 5.65 15.99
CA ALA A 310 -7.34 5.34 16.13
C ALA A 310 -6.69 6.13 17.28
N LEU A 311 -6.98 7.42 17.43
CA LEU A 311 -6.50 8.25 18.52
C LEU A 311 -7.02 7.77 19.88
N ARG A 312 -8.31 7.42 19.98
CA ARG A 312 -8.86 6.84 21.22
C ARG A 312 -8.18 5.52 21.59
N ALA A 313 -7.95 4.64 20.59
CA ALA A 313 -7.26 3.37 20.82
C ALA A 313 -5.79 3.56 21.26
N ALA A 314 -5.15 4.61 20.77
CA ALA A 314 -3.79 5.02 21.13
C ALA A 314 -3.70 5.76 22.47
N GLU A 315 -4.83 6.15 23.06
CA GLU A 315 -4.90 7.02 24.25
C GLU A 315 -4.16 8.36 24.02
N LEU A 316 -4.23 8.89 22.79
CA LEU A 316 -3.63 10.16 22.41
C LEU A 316 -4.69 11.23 22.14
N SER A 317 -4.43 12.45 22.60
CA SER A 317 -5.15 13.63 22.14
C SER A 317 -4.60 14.10 20.78
N PRO A 318 -5.38 14.83 19.98
CA PRO A 318 -4.88 15.41 18.72
C PRO A 318 -3.59 16.21 18.89
N ASP A 319 -3.39 16.90 20.02
CA ASP A 319 -2.20 17.72 20.27
C ASP A 319 -0.90 16.91 20.40
N GLN A 320 -0.99 15.62 20.68
CA GLN A 320 0.14 14.72 20.84
C GLN A 320 0.58 14.04 19.54
N VAL A 321 -0.16 14.26 18.44
CA VAL A 321 0.21 13.72 17.13
C VAL A 321 1.34 14.55 16.54
N GLY A 322 2.44 13.91 16.14
CA GLY A 322 3.58 14.58 15.52
C GLY A 322 3.24 15.09 14.12
N HIS A 323 2.72 14.20 13.26
CA HIS A 323 2.27 14.54 11.91
C HIS A 323 1.15 13.62 11.43
N VAL A 324 0.46 14.04 10.40
CA VAL A 324 -0.52 13.22 9.65
C VAL A 324 0.11 12.79 8.34
N HIS A 325 0.09 11.48 8.07
CA HIS A 325 0.29 10.98 6.71
C HIS A 325 -1.06 10.89 6.04
N ALA A 326 -1.31 11.81 5.15
CA ALA A 326 -2.57 11.93 4.45
C ALA A 326 -2.71 10.90 3.32
N HIS A 327 -3.94 10.55 2.99
CA HIS A 327 -4.24 9.79 1.78
C HIS A 327 -3.79 10.54 0.52
N GLY A 328 -4.10 11.84 0.41
CA GLY A 328 -3.55 12.77 -0.57
C GLY A 328 -3.60 12.26 -2.00
N LEU A 329 -4.81 12.11 -2.57
CA LEU A 329 -5.00 11.42 -3.85
C LEU A 329 -4.76 12.30 -5.08
N SER A 330 -4.65 13.63 -4.90
CA SER A 330 -4.53 14.60 -5.98
C SER A 330 -5.79 14.76 -6.84
N THR A 331 -6.97 14.39 -6.31
CA THR A 331 -8.26 14.60 -6.95
C THR A 331 -8.99 15.80 -6.34
N ARG A 332 -9.83 16.45 -7.15
CA ARG A 332 -10.47 17.69 -6.73
C ARG A 332 -11.37 17.51 -5.51
N HIS A 333 -12.16 16.45 -5.50
CA HIS A 333 -13.14 16.23 -4.43
C HIS A 333 -12.57 15.48 -3.24
N SER A 334 -11.79 14.42 -3.48
CA SER A 334 -11.29 13.58 -2.39
C SER A 334 -10.35 14.33 -1.45
N ASP A 335 -9.49 15.19 -2.01
CA ASP A 335 -8.55 15.97 -1.19
C ASP A 335 -9.26 17.02 -0.33
N VAL A 336 -10.37 17.61 -0.81
CA VAL A 336 -11.20 18.53 -0.01
C VAL A 336 -11.91 17.77 1.14
N GLU A 337 -12.50 16.61 0.84
CA GLU A 337 -13.15 15.78 1.86
C GLU A 337 -12.15 15.32 2.94
N GLU A 338 -10.93 15.00 2.54
CA GLU A 338 -9.85 14.65 3.47
C GLU A 338 -9.41 15.85 4.31
N ALA A 339 -9.23 17.01 3.69
CA ALA A 339 -8.88 18.24 4.40
C ALA A 339 -9.94 18.61 5.46
N GLN A 340 -11.22 18.47 5.13
CA GLN A 340 -12.32 18.64 6.07
C GLN A 340 -12.27 17.64 7.24
N ALA A 341 -11.95 16.36 6.95
CA ALA A 341 -11.82 15.33 7.97
C ALA A 341 -10.65 15.61 8.93
N ILE A 342 -9.49 16.02 8.40
CA ILE A 342 -8.33 16.40 9.20
C ILE A 342 -8.66 17.64 10.06
N ALA A 343 -9.22 18.68 9.47
CA ALA A 343 -9.66 19.86 10.20
C ALA A 343 -10.70 19.51 11.29
N GLY A 344 -11.62 18.59 11.02
CA GLY A 344 -12.58 18.08 12.01
C GLY A 344 -11.91 17.44 13.22
N VAL A 345 -10.79 16.72 13.03
CA VAL A 345 -10.06 16.06 14.13
C VAL A 345 -9.17 17.03 14.90
N PHE A 346 -8.42 17.89 14.19
CA PHE A 346 -7.36 18.73 14.77
C PHE A 346 -7.79 20.16 15.10
N GLY A 347 -8.99 20.57 14.62
CA GLY A 347 -9.49 21.92 14.83
C GLY A 347 -8.58 22.97 14.19
N SER A 348 -8.23 24.01 14.93
CA SER A 348 -7.33 25.08 14.47
C SER A 348 -5.84 24.75 14.60
N ARG A 349 -5.47 23.58 15.12
CA ARG A 349 -4.07 23.19 15.25
C ARG A 349 -3.46 22.91 13.87
N PRO A 350 -2.38 23.56 13.47
CA PRO A 350 -1.70 23.31 12.21
C PRO A 350 -0.80 22.05 12.32
N VAL A 351 -1.42 20.86 12.42
CA VAL A 351 -0.66 19.60 12.40
C VAL A 351 0.08 19.45 11.08
N PRO A 352 1.40 19.14 11.06
CA PRO A 352 2.10 18.90 9.82
C PRO A 352 1.47 17.75 9.01
N VAL A 353 1.26 17.95 7.70
CA VAL A 353 0.66 16.96 6.79
C VAL A 353 1.64 16.62 5.69
N VAL A 354 1.93 15.33 5.50
CA VAL A 354 2.71 14.82 4.38
C VAL A 354 1.86 13.91 3.49
N ALA A 355 2.13 13.90 2.18
CA ALA A 355 1.42 13.07 1.21
C ALA A 355 2.43 12.43 0.23
N ALA A 356 2.87 11.20 0.55
CA ALA A 356 3.89 10.50 -0.23
C ALA A 356 3.40 10.06 -1.63
N LYS A 357 2.07 10.04 -1.87
CA LYS A 357 1.55 9.82 -3.23
C LYS A 357 2.01 10.86 -4.25
N SER A 358 2.46 12.02 -3.80
CA SER A 358 3.13 13.00 -4.68
C SER A 358 4.38 12.44 -5.36
N TYR A 359 5.01 11.40 -4.80
CA TYR A 359 6.21 10.74 -5.33
C TYR A 359 5.90 9.52 -6.19
N PHE A 360 4.84 8.76 -5.87
CA PHE A 360 4.60 7.45 -6.49
C PHE A 360 3.13 7.20 -6.89
N GLY A 361 2.27 8.21 -6.81
CA GLY A 361 0.87 8.05 -7.16
C GLY A 361 0.10 7.08 -6.23
N ASN A 362 -1.02 6.56 -6.73
CA ASN A 362 -1.89 5.64 -6.00
C ASN A 362 -1.50 4.18 -6.29
N LEU A 363 -0.88 3.52 -5.32
CA LEU A 363 -0.48 2.11 -5.40
C LEU A 363 -1.63 1.13 -5.05
N GLY A 364 -2.86 1.60 -4.94
CA GLY A 364 -3.99 0.79 -4.50
C GLY A 364 -3.82 0.31 -3.05
N ALA A 365 -4.01 -0.98 -2.82
CA ALA A 365 -3.91 -1.55 -1.48
C ALA A 365 -2.52 -1.38 -0.83
N ALA A 366 -1.44 -1.29 -1.61
CA ALA A 366 -0.09 -1.08 -1.10
C ALA A 366 0.15 0.34 -0.56
N GLY A 367 -0.63 1.32 -1.03
CA GLY A 367 -0.39 2.74 -0.76
C GLY A 367 -0.15 3.02 0.71
N GLY A 368 -1.12 2.69 1.56
CA GLY A 368 -1.03 2.97 2.99
C GLY A 368 0.16 2.30 3.71
N MET A 369 0.63 1.14 3.22
CA MET A 369 1.80 0.47 3.81
C MET A 369 3.10 1.17 3.43
N VAL A 370 3.25 1.57 2.15
CA VAL A 370 4.42 2.34 1.69
C VAL A 370 4.41 3.73 2.33
N GLU A 371 3.26 4.38 2.44
CA GLU A 371 3.07 5.66 3.12
C GLU A 371 3.50 5.60 4.60
N LEU A 372 3.03 4.60 5.33
CA LEU A 372 3.42 4.42 6.73
C LEU A 372 4.92 4.17 6.87
N LEU A 373 5.51 3.37 5.97
CA LEU A 373 6.94 3.13 5.95
C LEU A 373 7.73 4.44 5.73
N THR A 374 7.31 5.33 4.83
CA THR A 374 7.96 6.64 4.67
C THR A 374 7.87 7.50 5.91
N SER A 375 6.77 7.44 6.67
CA SER A 375 6.63 8.10 7.96
C SER A 375 7.47 7.46 9.06
N LEU A 376 7.67 6.13 9.06
CA LEU A 376 8.61 5.46 9.97
C LEU A 376 10.04 5.95 9.73
N LEU A 377 10.46 6.08 8.47
CA LEU A 377 11.75 6.66 8.12
C LEU A 377 11.85 8.12 8.61
N ALA A 378 10.80 8.92 8.43
CA ALA A 378 10.77 10.28 8.94
C ALA A 378 10.88 10.34 10.47
N LEU A 379 10.24 9.42 11.21
CA LEU A 379 10.41 9.29 12.66
C LEU A 379 11.85 8.88 13.03
N GLU A 380 12.47 7.96 12.31
CA GLU A 380 13.85 7.54 12.53
C GLU A 380 14.84 8.69 12.31
N HIS A 381 14.69 9.45 11.21
CA HIS A 381 15.54 10.58 10.88
C HIS A 381 15.22 11.88 11.63
N GLY A 382 14.08 11.95 12.32
CA GLY A 382 13.68 13.10 13.15
C GLY A 382 13.07 14.27 12.37
N HIS A 383 12.95 14.19 11.05
CA HIS A 383 12.35 15.23 10.22
C HIS A 383 11.47 14.67 9.10
N LEU A 384 10.52 15.47 8.63
CA LEU A 384 9.60 15.13 7.55
C LEU A 384 10.23 15.38 6.18
N PHE A 385 9.68 14.73 5.18
CA PHE A 385 9.97 14.97 3.77
C PHE A 385 8.91 15.91 3.15
N PRO A 386 9.26 16.71 2.13
CA PRO A 386 8.31 17.61 1.49
C PRO A 386 7.29 16.83 0.64
N THR A 387 6.06 17.33 0.57
CA THR A 387 5.07 16.91 -0.42
C THR A 387 5.41 17.57 -1.76
N LEU A 388 5.58 16.77 -2.82
CA LEU A 388 5.92 17.29 -4.15
C LEU A 388 4.74 18.01 -4.80
N ASN A 389 5.08 18.96 -5.69
CA ASN A 389 4.12 19.67 -6.55
C ASN A 389 3.05 20.49 -5.81
N TYR A 390 3.22 20.73 -4.51
CA TYR A 390 2.38 21.64 -3.74
C TYR A 390 2.95 23.05 -3.82
N GLU A 391 2.44 23.83 -4.76
CA GLU A 391 2.95 25.18 -5.11
C GLU A 391 1.89 26.26 -4.90
N GLU A 392 0.62 25.95 -5.16
CA GLU A 392 -0.52 26.85 -4.97
C GLU A 392 -1.48 26.27 -3.94
N PRO A 393 -1.45 26.75 -2.68
CA PRO A 393 -2.39 26.31 -1.66
C PRO A 393 -3.85 26.47 -2.09
N ASP A 394 -4.65 25.42 -1.91
CA ASP A 394 -6.08 25.47 -2.17
C ASP A 394 -6.83 25.97 -0.91
N PRO A 395 -7.59 27.08 -0.98
CA PRO A 395 -8.40 27.56 0.15
C PRO A 395 -9.41 26.53 0.68
N GLU A 396 -9.85 25.56 -0.15
CA GLU A 396 -10.73 24.49 0.28
C GLU A 396 -10.00 23.37 1.01
N CYS A 397 -8.65 23.36 0.98
CA CYS A 397 -7.79 22.41 1.67
C CYS A 397 -6.85 23.14 2.67
N PRO A 398 -7.37 23.74 3.76
CA PRO A 398 -6.58 24.57 4.67
C PRO A 398 -5.70 23.71 5.61
N LEU A 399 -4.73 23.00 5.03
CA LEU A 399 -3.82 22.09 5.72
C LEU A 399 -2.41 22.69 5.82
N ALA A 400 -1.68 22.32 6.87
CA ALA A 400 -0.25 22.62 6.99
C ALA A 400 0.58 21.57 6.23
N VAL A 401 0.47 21.60 4.88
CA VAL A 401 1.20 20.67 4.01
C VAL A 401 2.69 20.98 4.10
N VAL A 402 3.49 19.95 4.36
CA VAL A 402 4.95 20.06 4.47
C VAL A 402 5.56 20.24 3.09
N VAL A 403 6.28 21.36 2.90
CA VAL A 403 7.04 21.69 1.68
C VAL A 403 8.54 21.79 1.93
N ASP A 404 8.95 21.89 3.20
CA ASP A 404 10.34 21.99 3.65
C ASP A 404 10.83 20.70 4.28
N ALA A 405 12.09 20.34 4.03
CA ALA A 405 12.69 19.11 4.56
C ALA A 405 13.11 19.17 6.04
N ASN A 406 13.02 20.35 6.68
CA ASN A 406 13.50 20.54 8.06
C ASN A 406 12.37 20.60 9.11
N VAL A 407 11.14 20.23 8.72
CA VAL A 407 10.01 20.17 9.65
C VAL A 407 10.19 18.95 10.55
N PRO A 408 10.19 19.11 11.89
CA PRO A 408 10.32 17.98 12.81
C PRO A 408 9.21 16.93 12.59
N SER A 409 9.57 15.65 12.62
CA SER A 409 8.60 14.56 12.47
C SER A 409 7.65 14.42 13.67
N GLY A 410 8.06 14.95 14.84
CA GLY A 410 7.44 14.63 16.12
C GLY A 410 7.70 13.17 16.51
N ASP A 411 6.94 12.68 17.51
CA ASP A 411 7.13 11.33 18.07
C ASP A 411 6.05 10.33 17.63
N SER A 412 5.11 10.76 16.79
CA SER A 412 4.05 9.87 16.31
C SER A 412 3.52 10.30 14.96
N VAL A 413 2.99 9.33 14.21
CA VAL A 413 2.26 9.53 12.96
C VAL A 413 0.84 8.99 13.09
N LEU A 414 -0.12 9.73 12.56
CA LEU A 414 -1.46 9.24 12.25
C LEU A 414 -1.57 9.08 10.73
N SER A 415 -1.66 7.84 10.25
CA SER A 415 -1.85 7.53 8.83
C SER A 415 -3.31 7.23 8.56
N VAL A 416 -3.87 7.79 7.48
CA VAL A 416 -5.28 7.59 7.08
C VAL A 416 -5.36 7.24 5.60
N ASN A 417 -6.24 6.27 5.29
CA ASN A 417 -6.57 5.92 3.90
C ASN A 417 -8.08 5.73 3.75
N VAL A 418 -8.59 5.98 2.56
CA VAL A 418 -10.01 5.85 2.23
C VAL A 418 -10.20 5.31 0.82
N THR A 419 -11.22 4.47 0.64
CA THR A 419 -11.63 4.00 -0.69
C THR A 419 -12.64 4.98 -1.32
N PRO A 420 -12.81 4.97 -2.64
CA PRO A 420 -13.87 5.74 -3.29
C PRO A 420 -15.28 5.43 -2.75
N GLN A 421 -15.49 4.20 -2.26
CA GLN A 421 -16.75 3.75 -1.65
C GLN A 421 -16.92 4.15 -0.18
N GLY A 422 -15.94 4.89 0.38
CA GLY A 422 -16.05 5.48 1.73
C GLY A 422 -15.63 4.57 2.88
N GLN A 423 -14.98 3.42 2.61
CA GLN A 423 -14.33 2.69 3.70
C GLN A 423 -13.02 3.40 4.05
N ALA A 424 -12.92 3.91 5.25
CA ALA A 424 -11.74 4.57 5.78
C ALA A 424 -11.07 3.72 6.85
N SER A 425 -9.76 3.80 6.91
CA SER A 425 -8.92 3.15 7.92
C SER A 425 -7.82 4.11 8.38
N ALA A 426 -7.46 4.04 9.65
CA ALA A 426 -6.38 4.84 10.22
C ALA A 426 -5.59 4.03 11.25
N VAL A 427 -4.29 4.31 11.33
CA VAL A 427 -3.41 3.74 12.35
C VAL A 427 -2.55 4.84 12.99
N VAL A 428 -2.19 4.62 14.25
CA VAL A 428 -1.22 5.47 14.96
C VAL A 428 0.00 4.64 15.28
N VAL A 429 1.15 5.11 14.83
CA VAL A 429 2.45 4.59 15.22
C VAL A 429 3.22 5.69 15.95
N ARG A 430 3.88 5.33 17.03
CA ARG A 430 4.77 6.23 17.74
C ARG A 430 6.20 5.72 17.74
N ARG A 431 7.14 6.64 17.91
CA ARG A 431 8.54 6.33 18.19
C ARG A 431 8.62 5.46 19.44
N PHE A 432 9.41 4.41 19.37
CA PHE A 432 9.62 3.56 20.54
C PHE A 432 10.55 4.26 21.55
N ALA A 433 10.04 4.43 22.76
CA ALA A 433 10.86 4.83 23.91
C ALA A 433 11.27 3.55 24.65
N ALA A 434 12.60 3.34 24.75
CA ALA A 434 13.20 2.16 25.38
C ALA A 434 12.85 2.04 26.86
#